data_e10d03c16238d3a4360b185ab56adc84
#
_entry.id   e10d03c16238d3a4360b185ab56adc84
#
_cell.length_a   1.000
_cell.length_b   1.000
_cell.length_c   1.000
_cell.angle_alpha   90.00
_cell.angle_beta   90.00
_cell.angle_gamma   90.00
#
_symmetry.space_group_name_H-M   'P 1'
#
loop_
_entity.id
_entity.type
_entity.pdbx_description
1 polymer ?
#
loop_
_entity_poly.entity_id
_entity_poly.type
_entity_poly.pdbx_seq_one_letter_code
_entity_poly.pdbx_strand_id
1 'polypeptide(L)'
;MSDPDMDMEERLRRFADGTRTPPLPAETAALPWTVQDAGRRFGWRSWLPSMGRLPGRAGATVFAGMRLAATLALAFGLLFVVSNTRTGGSGAEIVQPPVSPRPTLVPGAAAGPEVVVLPTSGVVDGVMAGYISGGVARAESDHAAAVIVQLDTLGGASDAMTDITKSLDTKVPTIVWVGPSGAKAASAGTFIALSANLAYMAPGTNIGAASPVAAGGGDIAATYGQTEATKVLQDAMAQIRGIAQLRHPEAVDWAVTTVSDARSYTAQEALAAKGITGIANSLDDVLNQADGQTVTLVDGSQVVVHTKGATLVTIQEDLVQSFLHGLDDPNIAFILLVIGVLCVVVEFFHPTLLMGLLGAFSLALSFYGSGSLPLNVLGVILVVLGIGMVALEPGLPSHGLLTAGGLISFIVGAVAFYGSPGPYLPAAAVAWPIIALMTAAAAAYGLVLLRTLWQMRHQTVPGGSRLVGTMQVVGQTGEVQADLAPLGTVYVAGESWTAKLAGGGTASRGTKIKVVKKEGLTLVVERVG
;
A
#
# COMPACT_ATOMS: atom_id res chain seq x y z
N MET A 1 -10.63 6.31 -51.31
CA MET A 1 -10.68 7.57 -52.03
C MET A 1 -11.63 8.47 -51.27
N SER A 2 -11.11 9.42 -50.52
CA SER A 2 -11.89 10.42 -49.77
C SER A 2 -12.10 11.61 -50.68
N ASP A 3 -13.37 11.93 -50.92
CA ASP A 3 -13.80 13.09 -51.70
C ASP A 3 -13.51 14.35 -50.86
N PRO A 4 -12.71 15.31 -51.34
CA PRO A 4 -12.30 16.46 -50.54
C PRO A 4 -13.39 17.54 -50.39
N ASP A 5 -14.52 17.46 -51.08
CA ASP A 5 -15.55 18.51 -51.10
C ASP A 5 -16.78 18.22 -50.21
N MET A 6 -16.73 17.24 -49.36
CA MET A 6 -17.85 16.87 -48.50
C MET A 6 -17.85 17.69 -47.20
N ASP A 7 -18.97 18.38 -46.94
CA ASP A 7 -19.19 19.17 -45.71
C ASP A 7 -19.10 18.31 -44.43
N MET A 8 -18.60 18.89 -43.35
CA MET A 8 -18.37 18.22 -42.05
C MET A 8 -19.64 17.57 -41.47
N GLU A 9 -20.83 18.16 -41.73
CA GLU A 9 -22.12 17.60 -41.30
C GLU A 9 -22.45 16.29 -42.01
N GLU A 10 -22.12 16.18 -43.28
CA GLU A 10 -22.37 14.98 -44.08
C GLU A 10 -21.41 13.84 -43.72
N ARG A 11 -20.18 14.17 -43.31
CA ARG A 11 -19.21 13.22 -42.75
C ARG A 11 -19.69 12.66 -41.40
N LEU A 12 -20.23 13.51 -40.54
CA LEU A 12 -20.77 13.09 -39.23
C LEU A 12 -22.03 12.22 -39.37
N ARG A 13 -22.92 12.51 -40.35
CA ARG A 13 -24.08 11.66 -40.63
C ARG A 13 -23.69 10.28 -41.13
N ARG A 14 -22.71 10.17 -42.03
CA ARG A 14 -22.21 8.85 -42.48
C ARG A 14 -21.51 8.06 -41.38
N PHE A 15 -20.83 8.73 -40.48
CA PHE A 15 -20.24 8.07 -39.32
C PHE A 15 -21.32 7.55 -38.36
N ALA A 16 -22.37 8.31 -38.11
CA ALA A 16 -23.52 7.91 -37.29
C ALA A 16 -24.33 6.75 -37.90
N ASP A 17 -24.49 6.71 -39.22
CA ASP A 17 -25.18 5.60 -39.91
C ASP A 17 -24.33 4.33 -40.01
N GLY A 18 -22.99 4.44 -40.03
CA GLY A 18 -22.07 3.30 -40.02
C GLY A 18 -21.92 2.60 -38.64
N THR A 19 -22.37 3.25 -37.57
CA THR A 19 -22.33 2.70 -36.20
C THR A 19 -23.61 1.98 -35.75
N ARG A 20 -24.63 1.89 -36.65
CA ARG A 20 -25.78 1.02 -36.36
C ARG A 20 -25.36 -0.44 -36.49
N THR A 21 -25.20 -1.11 -35.37
CA THR A 21 -25.08 -2.56 -35.30
C THR A 21 -26.28 -3.19 -36.01
N PRO A 22 -26.08 -4.11 -36.98
CA PRO A 22 -27.19 -4.79 -37.63
C PRO A 22 -28.00 -5.56 -36.56
N PRO A 23 -29.34 -5.65 -36.68
CA PRO A 23 -30.13 -6.44 -35.73
C PRO A 23 -29.67 -7.89 -35.77
N LEU A 24 -29.49 -8.51 -34.61
CA LEU A 24 -29.14 -9.92 -34.46
C LEU A 24 -30.18 -10.77 -35.21
N PRO A 25 -29.77 -11.83 -35.94
CA PRO A 25 -30.69 -12.73 -36.62
C PRO A 25 -31.65 -13.36 -35.60
N ALA A 26 -32.91 -13.52 -36.01
CA ALA A 26 -33.99 -14.02 -35.15
C ALA A 26 -33.77 -15.46 -34.61
N GLU A 27 -32.78 -16.18 -35.11
CA GLU A 27 -32.42 -17.55 -34.66
C GLU A 27 -31.60 -17.61 -33.33
N THR A 28 -31.14 -16.46 -32.81
CA THR A 28 -30.44 -16.45 -31.51
C THR A 28 -31.37 -16.33 -30.30
N ALA A 29 -32.69 -16.26 -30.51
CA ALA A 29 -33.70 -16.14 -29.45
C ALA A 29 -34.04 -17.49 -28.74
N ALA A 30 -33.42 -18.60 -29.14
CA ALA A 30 -33.66 -19.91 -28.56
C ALA A 30 -32.39 -20.59 -28.04
N LEU A 31 -31.61 -19.88 -27.21
CA LEU A 31 -30.61 -20.55 -26.39
C LEU A 31 -31.25 -21.00 -25.07
N PRO A 32 -31.17 -22.29 -24.71
CA PRO A 32 -31.83 -22.85 -23.52
C PRO A 32 -31.04 -22.60 -22.23
N TRP A 33 -30.46 -21.42 -22.07
CA TRP A 33 -29.63 -21.06 -20.93
C TRP A 33 -30.21 -19.85 -20.22
N THR A 34 -30.87 -20.06 -19.11
CA THR A 34 -31.14 -18.97 -18.17
C THR A 34 -29.92 -18.78 -17.27
N VAL A 35 -29.66 -17.53 -16.85
CA VAL A 35 -28.54 -17.18 -15.95
C VAL A 35 -28.57 -17.98 -14.64
N GLN A 36 -29.76 -18.54 -14.29
CA GLN A 36 -29.92 -19.43 -13.13
C GLN A 36 -29.33 -20.84 -13.34
N ASP A 37 -29.25 -21.33 -14.59
CA ASP A 37 -28.69 -22.67 -14.85
C ASP A 37 -27.16 -22.68 -14.92
N ALA A 38 -26.52 -21.54 -15.25
CA ALA A 38 -25.06 -21.38 -15.20
C ALA A 38 -24.52 -21.52 -13.77
N GLY A 39 -25.26 -21.05 -12.76
CA GLY A 39 -24.86 -21.14 -11.36
C GLY A 39 -24.91 -22.55 -10.77
N ARG A 40 -25.63 -23.50 -11.39
CA ARG A 40 -25.75 -24.87 -10.89
C ARG A 40 -24.79 -25.87 -11.53
N ARG A 41 -24.22 -25.57 -12.69
CA ARG A 41 -23.31 -26.51 -13.40
C ARG A 41 -21.83 -26.10 -13.32
N PHE A 42 -21.50 -24.85 -13.01
CA PHE A 42 -20.15 -24.44 -12.64
C PHE A 42 -20.04 -24.41 -11.10
N GLY A 43 -20.20 -25.57 -10.49
CA GLY A 43 -19.80 -25.76 -9.11
C GLY A 43 -18.29 -25.67 -9.04
N TRP A 44 -17.75 -24.52 -8.62
CA TRP A 44 -16.33 -24.33 -8.24
C TRP A 44 -15.85 -25.40 -7.24
N ARG A 45 -16.79 -26.13 -6.62
CA ARG A 45 -16.52 -27.24 -5.70
C ARG A 45 -16.01 -28.52 -6.39
N SER A 46 -16.16 -28.67 -7.70
CA SER A 46 -15.67 -29.86 -8.41
C SER A 46 -14.27 -29.72 -8.97
N TRP A 47 -13.71 -28.51 -8.97
CA TRP A 47 -12.35 -28.22 -9.42
C TRP A 47 -11.33 -28.07 -8.28
N LEU A 48 -11.80 -27.93 -7.05
CA LEU A 48 -10.93 -28.13 -5.90
C LEU A 48 -10.78 -29.64 -5.76
N PRO A 49 -9.57 -30.21 -5.98
CA PRO A 49 -9.29 -31.54 -5.51
C PRO A 49 -9.75 -31.53 -4.06
N SER A 50 -10.54 -32.51 -3.64
CA SER A 50 -11.05 -32.62 -2.29
C SER A 50 -9.90 -32.25 -1.34
N MET A 51 -9.84 -31.01 -0.92
CA MET A 51 -9.03 -30.61 0.24
C MET A 51 -9.70 -31.37 1.37
N GLY A 52 -9.29 -32.64 1.44
CA GLY A 52 -9.82 -33.63 2.35
C GLY A 52 -9.78 -32.95 3.68
N ARG A 53 -10.88 -32.97 4.37
CA ARG A 53 -11.03 -32.46 5.74
C ARG A 53 -9.75 -32.80 6.48
N LEU A 54 -8.84 -31.83 6.56
CA LEU A 54 -7.66 -31.95 7.42
C LEU A 54 -8.21 -32.33 8.79
N PRO A 55 -7.75 -33.42 9.42
CA PRO A 55 -8.27 -33.84 10.72
C PRO A 55 -8.22 -32.63 11.65
N GLY A 56 -9.32 -32.33 12.34
CA GLY A 56 -9.69 -31.04 12.94
C GLY A 56 -8.64 -30.36 13.85
N ARG A 57 -7.58 -31.07 14.26
CA ARG A 57 -6.45 -30.47 15.01
C ARG A 57 -5.34 -29.90 14.11
N ALA A 58 -5.08 -30.49 12.96
CA ALA A 58 -4.00 -30.03 12.07
C ALA A 58 -4.45 -28.82 11.21
N GLY A 59 -5.71 -28.77 10.80
CA GLY A 59 -6.29 -27.57 10.21
C GLY A 59 -6.22 -26.38 11.18
N ALA A 60 -6.59 -26.59 12.44
CA ALA A 60 -6.57 -25.53 13.45
C ALA A 60 -5.16 -24.94 13.71
N THR A 61 -4.09 -25.74 13.65
CA THR A 61 -2.71 -25.27 13.86
C THR A 61 -2.18 -24.47 12.67
N VAL A 62 -2.48 -24.88 11.43
CA VAL A 62 -2.09 -24.13 10.23
C VAL A 62 -2.79 -22.76 10.21
N PHE A 63 -4.08 -22.73 10.53
CA PHE A 63 -4.86 -21.49 10.58
C PHE A 63 -4.54 -20.61 11.81
N ALA A 64 -4.19 -21.21 12.95
CA ALA A 64 -3.68 -20.48 14.10
C ALA A 64 -2.33 -19.82 13.77
N GLY A 65 -1.47 -20.48 13.01
CA GLY A 65 -0.19 -19.93 12.53
C GLY A 65 -0.40 -18.75 11.57
N MET A 66 -1.34 -18.85 10.61
CA MET A 66 -1.68 -17.72 9.71
C MET A 66 -2.28 -16.53 10.48
N ARG A 67 -3.18 -16.80 11.42
CA ARG A 67 -3.74 -15.75 12.29
C ARG A 67 -2.66 -15.09 13.14
N LEU A 68 -1.76 -15.87 13.73
CA LEU A 68 -0.66 -15.34 14.52
C LEU A 68 0.29 -14.50 13.66
N ALA A 69 0.65 -14.97 12.44
CA ALA A 69 1.50 -14.21 11.53
C ALA A 69 0.84 -12.91 11.06
N ALA A 70 -0.45 -12.93 10.71
CA ALA A 70 -1.22 -11.74 10.34
C ALA A 70 -1.37 -10.78 11.54
N THR A 71 -1.62 -11.30 12.74
CA THR A 71 -1.73 -10.49 13.97
C THR A 71 -0.40 -9.89 14.36
N LEU A 72 0.70 -10.64 14.25
CA LEU A 72 2.05 -10.13 14.50
C LEU A 72 2.48 -9.09 13.47
N ALA A 73 2.15 -9.29 12.18
CA ALA A 73 2.40 -8.30 11.12
C ALA A 73 1.59 -7.01 11.35
N LEU A 74 0.31 -7.13 11.76
CA LEU A 74 -0.54 -6.00 12.16
C LEU A 74 0.00 -5.28 13.40
N ALA A 75 0.33 -6.01 14.46
CA ALA A 75 0.87 -5.45 15.70
C ALA A 75 2.22 -4.78 15.46
N PHE A 76 3.09 -5.39 14.64
CA PHE A 76 4.40 -4.85 14.33
C PHE A 76 4.31 -3.66 13.37
N GLY A 77 3.41 -3.71 12.37
CA GLY A 77 3.11 -2.59 11.51
C GLY A 77 2.62 -1.38 12.30
N LEU A 78 1.70 -1.59 13.25
CA LEU A 78 1.20 -0.55 14.15
C LEU A 78 2.30 0.00 15.07
N LEU A 79 3.13 -0.88 15.64
CA LEU A 79 4.26 -0.50 16.49
C LEU A 79 5.31 0.28 15.72
N PHE A 80 5.59 -0.11 14.47
CA PHE A 80 6.53 0.56 13.57
C PHE A 80 6.02 1.95 13.16
N VAL A 81 4.73 2.07 12.81
CA VAL A 81 4.08 3.38 12.55
C VAL A 81 4.23 4.27 13.76
N VAL A 82 3.90 3.80 14.97
CA VAL A 82 4.01 4.57 16.22
C VAL A 82 5.46 4.91 16.56
N SER A 83 6.43 4.03 16.26
CA SER A 83 7.85 4.31 16.52
C SER A 83 8.47 5.24 15.48
N ASN A 84 8.06 5.15 14.22
CA ASN A 84 8.62 5.95 13.13
C ASN A 84 8.04 7.38 13.11
N THR A 85 6.82 7.59 13.59
CA THR A 85 6.29 8.94 13.85
C THR A 85 7.10 9.68 14.94
N ARG A 86 7.93 8.93 15.72
CA ARG A 86 8.85 9.50 16.72
C ARG A 86 10.29 9.63 16.25
N THR A 87 10.70 9.00 15.12
CA THR A 87 12.09 8.94 14.67
C THR A 87 12.36 9.59 13.32
N GLY A 88 11.39 10.26 12.71
CA GLY A 88 11.53 11.06 11.49
C GLY A 88 12.26 12.39 11.74
N GLY A 89 13.33 12.39 12.52
CA GLY A 89 14.20 13.51 12.75
C GLY A 89 15.59 12.99 13.07
N SER A 90 16.52 13.15 12.14
CA SER A 90 17.94 13.01 12.43
C SER A 90 18.30 13.89 13.62
N GLY A 91 18.62 13.29 14.74
CA GLY A 91 19.46 13.74 15.85
C GLY A 91 19.60 15.25 16.14
N ALA A 92 18.51 15.98 16.24
CA ALA A 92 18.42 17.15 17.05
C ALA A 92 17.32 16.86 18.09
N GLU A 93 17.72 16.73 19.32
CA GLU A 93 16.84 16.63 20.48
C GLU A 93 15.97 17.92 20.46
N ILE A 94 14.76 17.79 19.86
CA ILE A 94 13.77 18.84 20.00
C ILE A 94 13.33 18.75 21.46
N VAL A 95 13.96 19.55 22.30
CA VAL A 95 13.38 19.91 23.59
C VAL A 95 12.01 20.49 23.24
N GLN A 96 10.96 19.70 23.41
CA GLN A 96 9.60 20.20 23.33
C GLN A 96 9.53 21.34 24.37
N PRO A 97 9.28 22.58 23.95
CA PRO A 97 8.92 23.57 24.93
C PRO A 97 7.67 23.02 25.64
N PRO A 98 7.60 23.13 26.98
CA PRO A 98 6.44 22.67 27.71
C PRO A 98 5.21 23.26 27.04
N VAL A 99 4.19 22.41 26.78
CA VAL A 99 2.89 22.87 26.27
C VAL A 99 2.44 23.97 27.23
N SER A 100 2.64 25.21 26.82
CA SER A 100 2.19 26.35 27.59
C SER A 100 0.67 26.26 27.63
N PRO A 101 0.05 26.24 28.83
CA PRO A 101 -1.38 26.33 28.92
C PRO A 101 -1.82 27.54 28.12
N ARG A 102 -2.86 27.39 27.29
CA ARG A 102 -3.51 28.44 26.52
C ARG A 102 -3.49 29.72 27.36
N PRO A 103 -2.84 30.82 26.93
CA PRO A 103 -2.80 32.01 27.73
C PRO A 103 -4.26 32.43 27.99
N THR A 104 -4.66 32.45 29.23
CA THR A 104 -5.92 33.04 29.65
C THR A 104 -5.82 34.48 29.24
N LEU A 105 -6.60 34.92 28.24
CA LEU A 105 -6.65 36.31 27.81
C LEU A 105 -6.98 37.14 29.02
N VAL A 106 -5.99 37.88 29.51
CA VAL A 106 -6.22 38.93 30.48
C VAL A 106 -6.87 40.05 29.68
N PRO A 107 -8.13 40.43 29.95
CA PRO A 107 -8.78 41.51 29.22
C PRO A 107 -8.03 42.81 29.49
N GLY A 108 -7.35 43.36 28.46
CA GLY A 108 -6.73 44.67 28.56
C GLY A 108 -5.30 44.84 28.03
N ALA A 109 -4.55 43.77 27.71
CA ALA A 109 -3.35 43.89 26.92
C ALA A 109 -3.72 43.94 25.44
N ALA A 110 -3.37 45.00 24.72
CA ALA A 110 -3.44 45.01 23.26
C ALA A 110 -2.62 43.80 22.77
N ALA A 111 -3.29 42.80 22.21
CA ALA A 111 -2.61 41.65 21.62
C ALA A 111 -1.67 42.22 20.54
N GLY A 112 -0.37 41.92 20.65
CA GLY A 112 0.59 42.24 19.59
C GLY A 112 0.16 41.58 18.27
N PRO A 113 0.76 41.98 17.15
CA PRO A 113 0.44 41.32 15.87
C PRO A 113 0.62 39.80 16.00
N GLU A 114 -0.28 39.04 15.39
CA GLU A 114 -0.21 37.58 15.34
C GLU A 114 0.47 37.15 14.04
N VAL A 115 1.38 36.19 14.10
CA VAL A 115 2.00 35.57 12.93
C VAL A 115 1.74 34.08 12.98
N VAL A 116 1.11 33.57 11.94
CA VAL A 116 0.83 32.13 11.79
C VAL A 116 2.06 31.43 11.22
N VAL A 117 2.49 30.33 11.86
CA VAL A 117 3.62 29.52 11.41
C VAL A 117 3.12 28.14 11.02
N LEU A 118 3.50 27.71 9.82
CA LEU A 118 3.16 26.43 9.22
C LEU A 118 4.44 25.60 9.02
N PRO A 119 4.86 24.78 9.99
CA PRO A 119 5.96 23.84 9.79
C PRO A 119 5.58 22.82 8.69
N THR A 120 6.38 22.74 7.64
CA THR A 120 6.06 21.98 6.43
C THR A 120 7.28 21.20 5.98
N SER A 121 7.20 19.87 6.03
CA SER A 121 8.29 18.99 5.60
C SER A 121 7.76 17.76 4.85
N GLY A 122 8.58 17.21 3.95
CA GLY A 122 8.23 16.00 3.21
C GLY A 122 7.93 16.24 1.74
N VAL A 123 7.13 15.35 1.14
CA VAL A 123 6.76 15.40 -0.29
C VAL A 123 5.66 16.44 -0.50
N VAL A 124 5.78 17.22 -1.56
CA VAL A 124 4.71 18.14 -1.99
C VAL A 124 3.58 17.34 -2.61
N ASP A 125 2.51 17.12 -1.85
CA ASP A 125 1.33 16.34 -2.18
C ASP A 125 0.03 17.09 -1.87
N GLY A 126 -1.12 16.47 -2.14
CA GLY A 126 -2.43 17.06 -1.86
C GLY A 126 -2.68 17.31 -0.36
N VAL A 127 -2.04 16.55 0.55
CA VAL A 127 -2.18 16.74 2.01
C VAL A 127 -1.44 18.01 2.42
N MET A 128 -0.20 18.19 1.97
CA MET A 128 0.59 19.40 2.19
C MET A 128 -0.10 20.63 1.61
N ALA A 129 -0.67 20.51 0.39
CA ALA A 129 -1.42 21.60 -0.23
C ALA A 129 -2.66 21.98 0.58
N GLY A 130 -3.41 21.00 1.07
CA GLY A 130 -4.55 21.23 1.96
C GLY A 130 -4.17 21.87 3.29
N TYR A 131 -3.07 21.42 3.89
CA TYR A 131 -2.53 21.97 5.13
C TYR A 131 -2.10 23.45 4.99
N ILE A 132 -1.29 23.76 3.97
CA ILE A 132 -0.85 25.13 3.72
C ILE A 132 -2.03 26.03 3.38
N SER A 133 -2.92 25.60 2.48
CA SER A 133 -4.12 26.38 2.10
C SER A 133 -5.02 26.66 3.29
N GLY A 134 -5.26 25.65 4.15
CA GLY A 134 -6.03 25.80 5.38
C GLY A 134 -5.39 26.77 6.37
N GLY A 135 -4.06 26.69 6.52
CA GLY A 135 -3.29 27.59 7.38
C GLY A 135 -3.31 29.04 6.89
N VAL A 136 -3.18 29.25 5.57
CA VAL A 136 -3.28 30.58 4.94
C VAL A 136 -4.70 31.13 5.11
N ALA A 137 -5.74 30.36 4.82
CA ALA A 137 -7.13 30.79 5.01
C ALA A 137 -7.43 31.12 6.48
N ARG A 138 -6.82 30.40 7.41
CA ARG A 138 -6.90 30.71 8.85
C ARG A 138 -6.23 32.04 9.16
N ALA A 139 -5.01 32.29 8.64
CA ALA A 139 -4.31 33.56 8.83
C ALA A 139 -5.10 34.73 8.25
N GLU A 140 -5.78 34.56 7.10
CA GLU A 140 -6.69 35.58 6.56
C GLU A 140 -7.88 35.86 7.49
N SER A 141 -8.54 34.80 7.99
CA SER A 141 -9.71 34.95 8.85
C SER A 141 -9.40 35.61 10.18
N ASP A 142 -8.22 35.33 10.71
CA ASP A 142 -7.76 35.86 12.01
C ASP A 142 -7.06 37.21 11.85
N HIS A 143 -6.96 37.75 10.61
CA HIS A 143 -6.27 39.01 10.28
C HIS A 143 -4.82 39.04 10.79
N ALA A 144 -4.11 37.92 10.60
CA ALA A 144 -2.73 37.77 10.99
C ALA A 144 -1.83 38.82 10.27
N ALA A 145 -0.78 39.27 10.93
CA ALA A 145 0.17 40.19 10.35
C ALA A 145 1.01 39.58 9.22
N ALA A 146 1.24 38.26 9.29
CA ALA A 146 1.87 37.46 8.24
C ALA A 146 1.59 35.96 8.47
N VAL A 147 1.80 35.18 7.42
CA VAL A 147 1.90 33.73 7.51
C VAL A 147 3.30 33.29 7.08
N ILE A 148 3.94 32.40 7.86
CA ILE A 148 5.26 31.85 7.59
C ILE A 148 5.14 30.37 7.29
N VAL A 149 5.51 29.96 6.09
CA VAL A 149 5.70 28.55 5.74
C VAL A 149 7.16 28.19 6.00
N GLN A 150 7.41 27.38 7.02
CA GLN A 150 8.74 26.82 7.28
C GLN A 150 8.91 25.57 6.42
N LEU A 151 9.70 25.68 5.36
CA LEU A 151 9.74 24.69 4.26
C LEU A 151 11.00 23.82 4.31
N ASP A 152 10.79 22.49 4.23
CA ASP A 152 11.83 21.49 3.97
C ASP A 152 11.28 20.40 3.06
N THR A 153 11.56 20.46 1.75
CA THR A 153 11.05 19.53 0.76
C THR A 153 12.05 19.22 -0.35
N LEU A 154 12.01 17.98 -0.82
CA LEU A 154 12.69 17.56 -2.03
C LEU A 154 11.84 17.76 -3.30
N GLY A 155 10.61 18.23 -3.17
CA GLY A 155 9.65 18.40 -4.25
C GLY A 155 8.48 17.41 -4.17
N GLY A 156 7.75 17.29 -5.26
CA GLY A 156 6.57 16.40 -5.34
C GLY A 156 5.70 16.70 -6.57
N ALA A 157 4.39 16.54 -6.41
CA ALA A 157 3.41 16.65 -7.48
C ALA A 157 3.20 18.09 -7.97
N SER A 158 3.13 18.28 -9.28
CA SER A 158 2.99 19.60 -9.91
C SER A 158 1.64 20.25 -9.66
N ASP A 159 0.58 19.47 -9.50
CA ASP A 159 -0.77 19.94 -9.15
C ASP A 159 -0.80 20.49 -7.72
N ALA A 160 -0.28 19.73 -6.76
CA ALA A 160 -0.15 20.17 -5.38
C ALA A 160 0.73 21.44 -5.25
N MET A 161 1.86 21.50 -5.95
CA MET A 161 2.70 22.70 -6.05
C MET A 161 1.89 23.90 -6.56
N THR A 162 1.10 23.69 -7.62
CA THR A 162 0.28 24.75 -8.21
C THR A 162 -0.79 25.25 -7.23
N ASP A 163 -1.41 24.36 -6.47
CA ASP A 163 -2.40 24.73 -5.47
C ASP A 163 -1.78 25.49 -4.29
N ILE A 164 -0.58 25.08 -3.85
CA ILE A 164 0.16 25.82 -2.84
C ILE A 164 0.54 27.21 -3.34
N THR A 165 1.13 27.32 -4.53
CA THR A 165 1.54 28.62 -5.07
C THR A 165 0.37 29.59 -5.23
N LYS A 166 -0.81 29.09 -5.63
CA LYS A 166 -2.06 29.88 -5.66
C LYS A 166 -2.51 30.29 -4.27
N SER A 167 -2.42 29.41 -3.27
CA SER A 167 -2.85 29.72 -1.91
C SER A 167 -1.96 30.79 -1.23
N LEU A 168 -0.68 30.89 -1.64
CA LEU A 168 0.22 31.92 -1.16
C LEU A 168 -0.04 33.29 -1.80
N ASP A 169 -0.84 33.37 -2.85
CA ASP A 169 -1.30 34.63 -3.44
C ASP A 169 -2.58 35.12 -2.73
N THR A 170 -2.43 35.71 -1.56
CA THR A 170 -3.46 35.97 -0.57
C THR A 170 -3.44 37.45 -0.12
N LYS A 171 -4.39 37.85 0.73
CA LYS A 171 -4.48 39.22 1.32
C LYS A 171 -3.65 39.40 2.58
N VAL A 172 -2.95 38.37 3.03
CA VAL A 172 -2.03 38.40 4.16
C VAL A 172 -0.60 38.27 3.65
N PRO A 173 0.37 39.04 4.14
CA PRO A 173 1.78 38.88 3.78
C PRO A 173 2.23 37.41 3.96
N THR A 174 2.77 36.80 2.90
CA THR A 174 3.28 35.45 2.92
C THR A 174 4.80 35.44 2.96
N ILE A 175 5.35 34.59 3.82
CA ILE A 175 6.78 34.43 4.01
C ILE A 175 7.09 32.95 3.88
N VAL A 176 8.05 32.56 3.04
CA VAL A 176 8.60 31.22 3.06
C VAL A 176 9.99 31.25 3.64
N TRP A 177 10.23 30.41 4.64
CA TRP A 177 11.55 30.22 5.22
C TRP A 177 12.02 28.79 4.97
N VAL A 178 13.04 28.64 4.12
CA VAL A 178 13.70 27.35 3.91
C VAL A 178 14.59 27.11 5.10
N GLY A 179 14.15 26.29 6.01
CA GLY A 179 14.80 26.11 7.31
C GLY A 179 14.19 24.97 8.14
N PRO A 180 14.91 24.53 9.17
CA PRO A 180 16.20 25.03 9.66
C PRO A 180 17.39 24.64 8.77
N SER A 181 18.63 24.85 9.25
CA SER A 181 19.85 24.48 8.53
C SER A 181 19.80 23.01 8.09
N GLY A 182 20.16 22.73 6.82
CA GLY A 182 20.03 21.41 6.19
C GLY A 182 18.74 21.20 5.41
N ALA A 183 17.72 22.04 5.62
CA ALA A 183 16.48 22.03 4.85
C ALA A 183 16.70 22.33 3.36
N LYS A 184 15.74 21.93 2.55
CA LYS A 184 15.78 22.09 1.10
C LYS A 184 14.49 22.67 0.57
N ALA A 185 14.59 23.46 -0.48
CA ALA A 185 13.48 23.87 -1.33
C ALA A 185 13.76 23.39 -2.76
N ALA A 186 13.79 22.06 -2.94
CA ALA A 186 14.11 21.47 -4.23
C ALA A 186 12.86 21.24 -5.09
N SER A 187 13.02 21.27 -6.43
CA SER A 187 11.94 20.99 -7.38
C SER A 187 10.70 21.88 -7.11
N ALA A 188 9.54 21.29 -6.82
CA ALA A 188 8.31 22.01 -6.45
C ALA A 188 8.52 23.03 -5.32
N GLY A 189 9.43 22.73 -4.36
CA GLY A 189 9.77 23.64 -3.27
C GLY A 189 10.36 24.97 -3.75
N THR A 190 11.05 24.98 -4.89
CA THR A 190 11.57 26.22 -5.50
C THR A 190 10.44 27.14 -5.94
N PHE A 191 9.42 26.60 -6.61
CA PHE A 191 8.23 27.36 -7.02
C PHE A 191 7.48 27.92 -5.81
N ILE A 192 7.31 27.09 -4.77
CA ILE A 192 6.65 27.49 -3.52
C ILE A 192 7.42 28.62 -2.86
N ALA A 193 8.74 28.48 -2.70
CA ALA A 193 9.56 29.51 -2.05
C ALA A 193 9.51 30.85 -2.80
N LEU A 194 9.58 30.81 -4.13
CA LEU A 194 9.56 32.02 -4.95
C LEU A 194 8.16 32.65 -5.11
N SER A 195 7.08 31.94 -4.79
CA SER A 195 5.72 32.47 -4.89
C SER A 195 5.31 33.32 -3.70
N ALA A 196 6.02 33.23 -2.57
CA ALA A 196 5.76 34.06 -1.39
C ALA A 196 6.13 35.53 -1.63
N ASN A 197 5.57 36.41 -0.81
CA ASN A 197 5.96 37.83 -0.82
C ASN A 197 7.42 38.04 -0.40
N LEU A 198 7.88 37.25 0.59
CA LEU A 198 9.25 37.28 1.10
C LEU A 198 9.77 35.84 1.21
N ALA A 199 10.99 35.62 0.73
CA ALA A 199 11.66 34.32 0.81
C ALA A 199 12.95 34.46 1.64
N TYR A 200 13.09 33.57 2.64
CA TYR A 200 14.28 33.50 3.48
C TYR A 200 14.85 32.09 3.45
N MET A 201 16.16 31.99 3.64
CA MET A 201 16.84 30.69 3.73
C MET A 201 17.75 30.67 4.97
N ALA A 202 17.81 29.52 5.63
CA ALA A 202 18.80 29.28 6.67
C ALA A 202 20.19 28.98 6.04
N PRO A 203 21.30 29.25 6.76
CA PRO A 203 22.61 28.77 6.30
C PRO A 203 22.64 27.25 6.14
N GLY A 204 23.31 26.76 5.09
CA GLY A 204 23.42 25.34 4.79
C GLY A 204 22.17 24.73 4.17
N THR A 205 21.25 25.55 3.67
CA THR A 205 20.09 25.13 2.87
C THR A 205 20.34 25.35 1.38
N ASN A 206 19.53 24.75 0.54
CA ASN A 206 19.60 24.91 -0.90
C ASN A 206 18.23 25.04 -1.56
N ILE A 207 18.20 25.73 -2.72
CA ILE A 207 17.01 25.97 -3.54
C ILE A 207 17.35 25.70 -5.00
N GLY A 208 16.42 25.11 -5.77
CA GLY A 208 16.62 24.84 -7.20
C GLY A 208 16.33 23.40 -7.58
N ALA A 209 17.08 22.88 -8.58
CA ALA A 209 16.87 21.54 -9.16
C ALA A 209 15.40 21.31 -9.57
N ALA A 210 14.81 22.30 -10.26
CA ALA A 210 13.37 22.40 -10.47
C ALA A 210 12.92 21.96 -11.87
N SER A 211 13.79 21.28 -12.62
CA SER A 211 13.41 20.66 -13.90
C SER A 211 12.35 19.59 -13.69
N PRO A 212 11.28 19.56 -14.51
CA PRO A 212 10.27 18.53 -14.44
C PRO A 212 10.85 17.13 -14.72
N VAL A 213 10.30 16.14 -14.04
CA VAL A 213 10.61 14.72 -14.26
C VAL A 213 9.31 13.96 -14.56
N ALA A 214 9.41 12.82 -15.23
CA ALA A 214 8.26 11.97 -15.48
C ALA A 214 7.66 11.46 -14.16
N ALA A 215 6.37 11.16 -14.15
CA ALA A 215 5.75 10.46 -13.03
C ALA A 215 6.52 9.16 -12.76
N GLY A 216 7.02 9.03 -11.53
CA GLY A 216 7.94 7.92 -11.19
C GLY A 216 9.43 8.24 -11.31
N GLY A 217 9.82 9.50 -11.62
CA GLY A 217 11.19 9.98 -11.51
C GLY A 217 12.12 9.71 -12.68
N GLY A 218 11.59 9.31 -13.81
CA GLY A 218 12.37 9.09 -15.05
C GLY A 218 12.54 10.34 -15.88
N ASP A 219 13.37 10.24 -16.92
CA ASP A 219 13.49 11.25 -17.96
C ASP A 219 12.18 11.30 -18.76
N ILE A 220 11.57 12.49 -18.85
CA ILE A 220 10.34 12.71 -19.62
C ILE A 220 10.54 12.35 -21.09
N ALA A 221 11.70 12.69 -21.67
CA ALA A 221 12.01 12.39 -23.05
C ALA A 221 12.09 10.87 -23.32
N ALA A 222 12.62 10.11 -22.39
CA ALA A 222 12.68 8.65 -22.47
C ALA A 222 11.28 8.00 -22.29
N THR A 223 10.41 8.64 -21.50
CA THR A 223 9.09 8.09 -21.17
C THR A 223 8.02 8.49 -22.20
N TYR A 224 7.96 9.76 -22.59
CA TYR A 224 6.88 10.34 -23.40
C TYR A 224 7.36 10.91 -24.73
N GLY A 225 8.67 10.88 -25.01
CA GLY A 225 9.28 11.43 -26.21
C GLY A 225 9.73 12.89 -26.08
N GLN A 226 10.67 13.26 -26.97
CA GLN A 226 11.35 14.57 -26.92
C GLN A 226 10.39 15.78 -27.05
N THR A 227 9.33 15.65 -27.83
CA THR A 227 8.37 16.76 -28.03
C THR A 227 7.63 17.06 -26.73
N GLU A 228 7.17 16.03 -26.01
CA GLU A 228 6.46 16.23 -24.73
C GLU A 228 7.43 16.74 -23.65
N ALA A 229 8.63 16.21 -23.59
CA ALA A 229 9.67 16.72 -22.68
C ALA A 229 9.92 18.23 -22.90
N THR A 230 10.03 18.65 -24.17
CA THR A 230 10.22 20.07 -24.49
C THR A 230 9.02 20.92 -24.07
N LYS A 231 7.78 20.47 -24.31
CA LYS A 231 6.57 21.22 -23.89
C LYS A 231 6.52 21.38 -22.37
N VAL A 232 6.69 20.29 -21.62
CA VAL A 232 6.65 20.30 -20.14
C VAL A 232 7.75 21.21 -19.57
N LEU A 233 8.97 21.15 -20.12
CA LEU A 233 10.06 22.01 -19.71
C LEU A 233 9.76 23.49 -19.99
N GLN A 234 9.26 23.84 -21.20
CA GLN A 234 8.93 25.20 -21.56
C GLN A 234 7.78 25.76 -20.71
N ASP A 235 6.79 24.94 -20.38
CA ASP A 235 5.70 25.32 -19.48
C ASP A 235 6.20 25.63 -18.08
N ALA A 236 7.03 24.76 -17.49
CA ALA A 236 7.64 24.98 -16.19
C ALA A 236 8.54 26.24 -16.16
N MET A 237 9.30 26.47 -17.25
CA MET A 237 10.09 27.72 -17.40
C MET A 237 9.21 28.95 -17.50
N ALA A 238 8.06 28.88 -18.17
CA ALA A 238 7.12 29.97 -18.24
C ALA A 238 6.48 30.26 -16.87
N GLN A 239 6.11 29.22 -16.14
CA GLN A 239 5.53 29.31 -14.80
C GLN A 239 6.50 29.96 -13.81
N ILE A 240 7.75 29.47 -13.71
CA ILE A 240 8.74 30.03 -12.77
C ILE A 240 9.10 31.49 -13.14
N ARG A 241 9.16 31.79 -14.44
CA ARG A 241 9.38 33.14 -14.94
C ARG A 241 8.26 34.07 -14.49
N GLY A 242 6.99 33.65 -14.63
CA GLY A 242 5.84 34.43 -14.19
C GLY A 242 5.85 34.70 -12.69
N ILE A 243 6.14 33.72 -11.88
CA ILE A 243 6.29 33.84 -10.43
C ILE A 243 7.42 34.85 -10.10
N ALA A 244 8.60 34.69 -10.69
CA ALA A 244 9.73 35.54 -10.42
C ALA A 244 9.48 36.99 -10.89
N GLN A 245 8.83 37.19 -12.03
CA GLN A 245 8.45 38.54 -12.51
C GLN A 245 7.54 39.26 -11.51
N LEU A 246 6.66 38.54 -10.84
CA LEU A 246 5.73 39.11 -9.87
C LEU A 246 6.38 39.41 -8.51
N ARG A 247 7.23 38.51 -8.02
CA ARG A 247 7.76 38.51 -6.64
C ARG A 247 9.22 38.92 -6.53
N HIS A 248 10.05 38.54 -7.51
CA HIS A 248 11.50 38.69 -7.53
C HIS A 248 11.98 39.20 -8.90
N PRO A 249 11.55 40.39 -9.38
CA PRO A 249 11.76 40.81 -10.76
C PRO A 249 13.24 40.93 -11.16
N GLU A 250 14.14 41.10 -10.20
CA GLU A 250 15.59 41.17 -10.44
C GLU A 250 16.24 39.78 -10.56
N ALA A 251 15.52 38.70 -10.20
CA ALA A 251 16.02 37.33 -10.19
C ALA A 251 15.40 36.44 -11.30
N VAL A 252 14.71 37.01 -12.26
CA VAL A 252 13.96 36.23 -13.28
C VAL A 252 14.86 35.26 -14.03
N ASP A 253 16.01 35.72 -14.53
CA ASP A 253 16.95 34.86 -15.28
C ASP A 253 17.51 33.75 -14.39
N TRP A 254 17.88 34.08 -13.16
CA TRP A 254 18.34 33.09 -12.18
C TRP A 254 17.25 32.04 -11.89
N ALA A 255 16.00 32.46 -11.66
CA ALA A 255 14.89 31.56 -11.41
C ALA A 255 14.67 30.58 -12.59
N VAL A 256 14.76 31.07 -13.82
CA VAL A 256 14.66 30.23 -15.02
C VAL A 256 15.76 29.17 -15.06
N THR A 257 17.01 29.47 -14.64
CA THR A 257 18.09 28.47 -14.64
C THR A 257 17.89 27.33 -13.64
N THR A 258 17.06 27.53 -12.59
CA THR A 258 16.70 26.45 -11.67
C THR A 258 15.89 25.34 -12.38
N VAL A 259 15.16 25.71 -13.43
CA VAL A 259 14.33 24.82 -14.26
C VAL A 259 15.09 24.37 -15.52
N SER A 260 15.62 25.31 -16.33
CA SER A 260 16.24 25.00 -17.62
C SER A 260 17.49 24.12 -17.49
N ASP A 261 18.30 24.40 -16.46
CA ASP A 261 19.60 23.75 -16.25
C ASP A 261 19.58 22.81 -15.04
N ALA A 262 18.44 22.64 -14.39
CA ALA A 262 18.26 21.90 -13.13
C ALA A 262 19.27 22.35 -12.04
N ARG A 263 19.68 23.62 -12.03
CA ARG A 263 20.68 24.11 -11.09
C ARG A 263 20.12 24.23 -9.69
N SER A 264 20.94 23.87 -8.71
CA SER A 264 20.67 24.09 -7.29
C SER A 264 21.66 25.11 -6.74
N TYR A 265 21.16 25.97 -5.87
CA TYR A 265 21.90 27.10 -5.33
C TYR A 265 21.89 27.08 -3.82
N THR A 266 22.98 27.49 -3.20
CA THR A 266 23.09 27.76 -1.76
C THR A 266 22.31 29.01 -1.40
N ALA A 267 22.05 29.22 -0.09
CA ALA A 267 21.43 30.44 0.41
C ALA A 267 22.19 31.70 0.00
N GLN A 268 23.54 31.67 0.01
CA GLN A 268 24.39 32.79 -0.38
C GLN A 268 24.28 33.11 -1.87
N GLU A 269 24.28 32.12 -2.73
CA GLU A 269 24.14 32.31 -4.17
C GLU A 269 22.73 32.82 -4.53
N ALA A 270 21.69 32.28 -3.88
CA ALA A 270 20.32 32.71 -4.08
C ALA A 270 20.11 34.18 -3.62
N LEU A 271 20.75 34.60 -2.51
CA LEU A 271 20.74 35.98 -2.04
C LEU A 271 21.48 36.90 -3.00
N ALA A 272 22.68 36.51 -3.46
CA ALA A 272 23.47 37.26 -4.44
C ALA A 272 22.73 37.46 -5.76
N ALA A 273 21.93 36.46 -6.17
CA ALA A 273 21.07 36.54 -7.35
C ALA A 273 19.74 37.30 -7.09
N LYS A 274 19.48 37.78 -5.88
CA LYS A 274 18.21 38.39 -5.45
C LYS A 274 16.99 37.50 -5.59
N GLY A 275 17.21 36.19 -5.61
CA GLY A 275 16.17 35.17 -5.63
C GLY A 275 15.49 34.97 -4.27
N ILE A 276 16.15 35.44 -3.20
CA ILE A 276 15.58 35.44 -1.85
C ILE A 276 15.78 36.82 -1.19
N THR A 277 14.94 37.10 -0.20
CA THR A 277 14.95 38.39 0.54
C THR A 277 16.13 38.48 1.52
N GLY A 278 16.47 37.34 2.15
CA GLY A 278 17.55 37.35 3.15
C GLY A 278 17.93 35.97 3.65
N ILE A 279 19.00 35.93 4.45
CA ILE A 279 19.44 34.72 5.16
C ILE A 279 19.05 34.88 6.62
N ALA A 280 18.29 33.89 7.17
CA ALA A 280 17.80 33.91 8.54
C ALA A 280 18.10 32.60 9.24
N ASN A 281 18.77 32.65 10.41
CA ASN A 281 19.18 31.46 11.15
C ASN A 281 18.02 30.81 11.95
N SER A 282 16.97 31.58 12.23
CA SER A 282 15.83 31.19 13.06
C SER A 282 14.57 31.92 12.63
N LEU A 283 13.42 31.50 13.13
CA LEU A 283 12.15 32.20 12.96
C LEU A 283 12.22 33.64 13.52
N ASP A 284 12.90 33.85 14.65
CA ASP A 284 13.10 35.19 15.21
C ASP A 284 13.89 36.09 14.26
N ASP A 285 14.91 35.54 13.58
CA ASP A 285 15.65 36.27 12.54
C ASP A 285 14.75 36.63 11.35
N VAL A 286 13.86 35.71 10.93
CA VAL A 286 12.87 35.95 9.88
C VAL A 286 11.95 37.10 10.29
N LEU A 287 11.39 37.08 11.50
CA LEU A 287 10.50 38.10 12.02
C LEU A 287 11.19 39.46 12.06
N ASN A 288 12.44 39.52 12.55
CA ASN A 288 13.21 40.75 12.64
C ASN A 288 13.57 41.34 11.27
N GLN A 289 13.86 40.50 10.27
CA GLN A 289 14.22 40.97 8.92
C GLN A 289 12.99 41.28 8.06
N ALA A 290 11.85 40.65 8.32
CA ALA A 290 10.60 40.91 7.61
C ALA A 290 9.89 42.16 8.11
N ASP A 291 10.14 42.58 9.36
CA ASP A 291 9.50 43.75 9.95
C ASP A 291 9.89 45.04 9.20
N GLY A 292 8.88 45.82 8.83
CA GLY A 292 9.05 47.03 8.05
C GLY A 292 9.23 46.84 6.55
N GLN A 293 9.29 45.62 6.05
CA GLN A 293 9.30 45.33 4.59
C GLN A 293 7.95 45.70 3.98
N THR A 294 7.97 46.28 2.79
CA THR A 294 6.75 46.58 2.03
C THR A 294 6.54 45.47 0.98
N VAL A 295 5.38 44.83 1.01
CA VAL A 295 5.01 43.78 0.07
C VAL A 295 3.76 44.15 -0.71
N THR A 296 3.64 43.62 -1.92
CA THR A 296 2.44 43.80 -2.77
C THR A 296 1.58 42.55 -2.66
N LEU A 297 0.34 42.72 -2.22
CA LEU A 297 -0.65 41.60 -2.10
C LEU A 297 -1.36 41.32 -3.42
N VAL A 298 -2.20 40.27 -3.44
CA VAL A 298 -2.94 39.79 -4.63
C VAL A 298 -3.83 40.86 -5.25
N ASP A 299 -4.40 41.75 -4.45
CA ASP A 299 -5.26 42.87 -4.89
C ASP A 299 -4.49 44.11 -5.38
N GLY A 300 -3.16 44.03 -5.43
CA GLY A 300 -2.27 45.14 -5.80
C GLY A 300 -2.00 46.14 -4.67
N SER A 301 -2.58 45.96 -3.48
CA SER A 301 -2.32 46.79 -2.34
C SER A 301 -0.89 46.60 -1.81
N GLN A 302 -0.26 47.71 -1.38
CA GLN A 302 1.04 47.67 -0.71
C GLN A 302 0.82 47.68 0.81
N VAL A 303 1.38 46.71 1.50
CA VAL A 303 1.28 46.57 2.95
C VAL A 303 2.67 46.50 3.57
N VAL A 304 2.85 47.21 4.67
CA VAL A 304 4.07 47.09 5.49
C VAL A 304 3.88 45.91 6.44
N VAL A 305 4.81 44.96 6.43
CA VAL A 305 4.80 43.80 7.29
C VAL A 305 5.19 44.21 8.71
N HIS A 306 4.40 43.81 9.71
CA HIS A 306 4.64 44.08 11.12
C HIS A 306 4.78 42.79 11.89
N THR A 307 6.01 42.30 12.01
CA THR A 307 6.29 40.98 12.62
C THR A 307 7.09 41.07 13.90
N LYS A 308 7.69 42.24 14.20
CA LYS A 308 8.49 42.40 15.41
C LYS A 308 7.62 42.37 16.67
N GLY A 309 7.97 41.46 17.59
CA GLY A 309 7.20 41.25 18.81
C GLY A 309 5.86 40.57 18.61
N ALA A 310 5.63 39.98 17.44
CA ALA A 310 4.44 39.22 17.14
C ALA A 310 4.33 37.95 17.99
N THR A 311 3.10 37.58 18.31
CA THR A 311 2.80 36.27 18.92
C THR A 311 2.80 35.23 17.82
N LEU A 312 3.65 34.21 17.95
CA LEU A 312 3.67 33.07 17.00
C LEU A 312 2.56 32.07 17.33
N VAL A 313 1.69 31.84 16.36
CA VAL A 313 0.67 30.79 16.40
C VAL A 313 1.07 29.69 15.45
N THR A 314 1.63 28.62 15.98
CA THR A 314 2.00 27.46 15.17
C THR A 314 0.78 26.56 14.96
N ILE A 315 0.38 26.40 13.71
CA ILE A 315 -0.63 25.41 13.30
C ILE A 315 0.15 24.13 12.97
N GLN A 316 -0.26 23.03 13.55
CA GLN A 316 0.28 21.71 13.22
C GLN A 316 -0.74 20.96 12.36
N GLU A 317 -0.25 20.04 11.54
CA GLU A 317 -1.14 19.09 10.85
C GLU A 317 -2.05 18.39 11.87
N ASP A 318 -3.32 18.23 11.52
CA ASP A 318 -4.22 17.47 12.35
C ASP A 318 -3.88 15.94 12.29
N LEU A 319 -4.49 15.16 13.19
CA LEU A 319 -4.21 13.72 13.25
C LEU A 319 -4.52 12.99 11.94
N VAL A 320 -5.52 13.45 11.19
CA VAL A 320 -5.90 12.84 9.91
C VAL A 320 -4.88 13.22 8.83
N GLN A 321 -4.48 14.49 8.78
CA GLN A 321 -3.44 14.97 7.86
C GLN A 321 -2.11 14.27 8.14
N SER A 322 -1.66 14.22 9.40
CA SER A 322 -0.44 13.51 9.79
C SER A 322 -0.49 12.01 9.47
N PHE A 323 -1.66 11.38 9.64
CA PHE A 323 -1.86 9.98 9.25
C PHE A 323 -1.77 9.81 7.73
N LEU A 324 -2.47 10.63 6.95
CA LEU A 324 -2.47 10.56 5.48
C LEU A 324 -1.08 10.86 4.91
N HIS A 325 -0.39 11.87 5.46
CA HIS A 325 1.00 12.19 5.07
C HIS A 325 1.97 11.04 5.44
N GLY A 326 1.73 10.37 6.57
CA GLY A 326 2.48 9.17 6.94
C GLY A 326 2.30 7.99 5.97
N LEU A 327 1.21 7.95 5.20
CA LEU A 327 1.02 6.92 4.17
C LEU A 327 1.98 7.05 2.98
N ASP A 328 2.53 8.25 2.73
CA ASP A 328 3.53 8.49 1.69
C ASP A 328 4.91 7.89 2.03
N ASP A 329 5.10 7.37 3.28
CA ASP A 329 6.30 6.60 3.62
C ASP A 329 6.32 5.27 2.83
N PRO A 330 7.37 5.02 2.02
CA PRO A 330 7.48 3.80 1.22
C PRO A 330 7.32 2.50 2.02
N ASN A 331 7.74 2.53 3.28
CA ASN A 331 7.69 1.36 4.16
C ASN A 331 6.27 1.11 4.64
N ILE A 332 5.54 2.17 4.98
CA ILE A 332 4.15 2.09 5.44
C ILE A 332 3.27 1.59 4.30
N ALA A 333 3.41 2.16 3.11
CA ALA A 333 2.67 1.72 1.94
C ALA A 333 2.95 0.23 1.60
N PHE A 334 4.22 -0.20 1.67
CA PHE A 334 4.58 -1.61 1.48
C PHE A 334 4.00 -2.54 2.55
N ILE A 335 4.06 -2.16 3.83
CA ILE A 335 3.47 -2.94 4.93
C ILE A 335 1.96 -3.09 4.73
N LEU A 336 1.28 -2.00 4.37
CA LEU A 336 -0.16 -2.01 4.10
C LEU A 336 -0.50 -2.93 2.91
N LEU A 337 0.31 -2.94 1.86
CA LEU A 337 0.13 -3.89 0.74
C LEU A 337 0.22 -5.33 1.24
N VAL A 338 1.29 -5.67 1.96
CA VAL A 338 1.50 -7.05 2.45
C VAL A 338 0.37 -7.48 3.37
N ILE A 339 -0.06 -6.62 4.31
CA ILE A 339 -1.20 -6.88 5.19
C ILE A 339 -2.48 -7.06 4.38
N GLY A 340 -2.72 -6.18 3.42
CA GLY A 340 -3.89 -6.24 2.55
C GLY A 340 -3.98 -7.55 1.77
N VAL A 341 -2.88 -7.96 1.13
CA VAL A 341 -2.79 -9.22 0.39
C VAL A 341 -2.99 -10.41 1.33
N LEU A 342 -2.35 -10.42 2.52
CA LEU A 342 -2.53 -11.48 3.50
C LEU A 342 -3.99 -11.60 3.97
N CYS A 343 -4.64 -10.47 4.25
CA CYS A 343 -6.06 -10.47 4.64
C CYS A 343 -6.96 -11.03 3.54
N VAL A 344 -6.72 -10.66 2.28
CA VAL A 344 -7.46 -11.20 1.12
C VAL A 344 -7.21 -12.71 0.97
N VAL A 345 -5.98 -13.17 1.14
CA VAL A 345 -5.64 -14.61 1.11
C VAL A 345 -6.35 -15.36 2.24
N VAL A 346 -6.36 -14.80 3.46
CA VAL A 346 -7.09 -15.41 4.60
C VAL A 346 -8.59 -15.48 4.31
N GLU A 347 -9.18 -14.42 3.75
CA GLU A 347 -10.60 -14.40 3.37
C GLU A 347 -10.92 -15.45 2.32
N PHE A 348 -10.03 -15.67 1.33
CA PHE A 348 -10.21 -16.67 0.30
C PHE A 348 -10.31 -18.09 0.89
N PHE A 349 -9.49 -18.42 1.91
CA PHE A 349 -9.52 -19.72 2.57
C PHE A 349 -10.59 -19.82 3.67
N HIS A 350 -10.95 -18.70 4.27
CA HIS A 350 -11.91 -18.59 5.37
C HIS A 350 -12.81 -17.37 5.15
N PRO A 351 -13.90 -17.52 4.39
CA PRO A 351 -14.79 -16.42 4.10
C PRO A 351 -15.48 -15.93 5.39
N THR A 352 -14.98 -14.81 5.93
CA THR A 352 -15.49 -14.13 7.12
C THR A 352 -16.10 -12.77 6.80
N LEU A 353 -15.94 -12.28 5.58
CA LEU A 353 -16.22 -10.94 5.09
C LEU A 353 -15.35 -9.86 5.76
N LEU A 354 -15.03 -10.02 7.04
CA LEU A 354 -14.27 -9.04 7.81
C LEU A 354 -12.83 -8.92 7.30
N MET A 355 -12.15 -10.06 7.05
CA MET A 355 -10.77 -10.04 6.52
C MET A 355 -10.73 -9.50 5.10
N GLY A 356 -11.75 -9.78 4.28
CA GLY A 356 -11.87 -9.22 2.94
C GLY A 356 -12.00 -7.69 2.96
N LEU A 357 -12.85 -7.15 3.84
CA LEU A 357 -13.01 -5.71 4.00
C LEU A 357 -11.73 -5.04 4.52
N LEU A 358 -11.10 -5.62 5.55
CA LEU A 358 -9.81 -5.12 6.07
C LEU A 358 -8.72 -5.17 4.99
N GLY A 359 -8.68 -6.25 4.22
CA GLY A 359 -7.76 -6.42 3.10
C GLY A 359 -7.96 -5.36 2.03
N ALA A 360 -9.20 -5.15 1.58
CA ALA A 360 -9.54 -4.14 0.60
C ALA A 360 -9.19 -2.72 1.08
N PHE A 361 -9.50 -2.41 2.33
CA PHE A 361 -9.17 -1.13 2.95
C PHE A 361 -7.66 -0.90 3.05
N SER A 362 -6.90 -1.91 3.50
CA SER A 362 -5.44 -1.84 3.60
C SER A 362 -4.78 -1.66 2.22
N LEU A 363 -5.29 -2.36 1.18
CA LEU A 363 -4.81 -2.17 -0.20
C LEU A 363 -5.13 -0.77 -0.72
N ALA A 364 -6.34 -0.26 -0.46
CA ALA A 364 -6.72 1.09 -0.85
C ALA A 364 -5.79 2.15 -0.22
N LEU A 365 -5.50 2.03 1.08
CA LEU A 365 -4.54 2.92 1.76
C LEU A 365 -3.12 2.78 1.21
N SER A 366 -2.67 1.56 0.90
CA SER A 366 -1.35 1.32 0.29
C SER A 366 -1.22 2.02 -1.06
N PHE A 367 -2.22 1.88 -1.94
CA PHE A 367 -2.20 2.53 -3.25
C PHE A 367 -2.38 4.04 -3.16
N TYR A 368 -3.17 4.54 -2.19
CA TYR A 368 -3.30 5.96 -1.93
C TYR A 368 -1.96 6.58 -1.53
N GLY A 369 -1.28 6.03 -0.51
CA GLY A 369 0.01 6.51 -0.05
C GLY A 369 1.15 6.32 -1.05
N SER A 370 0.99 5.40 -2.01
CA SER A 370 1.95 5.22 -3.09
C SER A 370 1.67 6.12 -4.30
N GLY A 371 0.62 6.93 -4.28
CA GLY A 371 0.20 7.75 -5.43
C GLY A 371 1.24 8.78 -5.86
N SER A 372 2.03 9.29 -4.91
CA SER A 372 3.16 10.20 -5.14
C SER A 372 4.49 9.49 -5.46
N LEU A 373 4.56 8.15 -5.27
CA LEU A 373 5.76 7.35 -5.39
C LEU A 373 5.79 6.52 -6.68
N PRO A 374 6.98 6.27 -7.27
CA PRO A 374 7.11 5.50 -8.51
C PRO A 374 6.90 4.01 -8.28
N LEU A 375 5.66 3.56 -8.20
CA LEU A 375 5.35 2.13 -8.07
C LEU A 375 5.80 1.33 -9.28
N ASN A 376 6.53 0.25 -9.03
CA ASN A 376 6.87 -0.74 -10.05
C ASN A 376 5.83 -1.86 -10.05
N VAL A 377 4.99 -1.90 -11.07
CA VAL A 377 3.93 -2.91 -11.23
C VAL A 377 4.48 -4.34 -11.17
N LEU A 378 5.67 -4.59 -11.76
CA LEU A 378 6.29 -5.91 -11.69
C LEU A 378 6.69 -6.27 -10.26
N GLY A 379 7.20 -5.30 -9.48
CA GLY A 379 7.51 -5.49 -8.06
C GLY A 379 6.27 -5.87 -7.25
N VAL A 380 5.15 -5.17 -7.46
CA VAL A 380 3.86 -5.49 -6.82
C VAL A 380 3.40 -6.91 -7.19
N ILE A 381 3.43 -7.28 -8.47
CA ILE A 381 3.06 -8.62 -8.93
C ILE A 381 3.92 -9.69 -8.26
N LEU A 382 5.23 -9.49 -8.18
CA LEU A 382 6.14 -10.45 -7.56
C LEU A 382 5.90 -10.60 -6.05
N VAL A 383 5.57 -9.53 -5.34
CA VAL A 383 5.18 -9.60 -3.92
C VAL A 383 3.90 -10.42 -3.74
N VAL A 384 2.86 -10.10 -4.52
CA VAL A 384 1.57 -10.81 -4.48
C VAL A 384 1.74 -12.28 -4.84
N LEU A 385 2.51 -12.57 -5.90
CA LEU A 385 2.83 -13.94 -6.31
C LEU A 385 3.60 -14.68 -5.21
N GLY A 386 4.58 -14.03 -4.59
CA GLY A 386 5.37 -14.61 -3.51
C GLY A 386 4.50 -15.03 -2.32
N ILE A 387 3.61 -14.14 -1.86
CA ILE A 387 2.66 -14.44 -0.78
C ILE A 387 1.70 -15.56 -1.21
N GLY A 388 1.18 -15.51 -2.44
CA GLY A 388 0.29 -16.53 -2.97
C GLY A 388 0.94 -17.92 -3.03
N MET A 389 2.20 -18.01 -3.48
CA MET A 389 2.93 -19.29 -3.51
C MET A 389 3.11 -19.88 -2.11
N VAL A 390 3.50 -19.08 -1.12
CA VAL A 390 3.62 -19.55 0.27
C VAL A 390 2.26 -19.98 0.84
N ALA A 391 1.19 -19.26 0.52
CA ALA A 391 -0.16 -19.59 0.97
C ALA A 391 -0.73 -20.88 0.33
N LEU A 392 -0.33 -21.21 -0.89
CA LEU A 392 -0.78 -22.41 -1.61
C LEU A 392 0.00 -23.68 -1.22
N GLU A 393 1.16 -23.54 -0.58
CA GLU A 393 2.00 -24.70 -0.18
C GLU A 393 1.25 -25.80 0.58
N PRO A 394 0.33 -25.49 1.55
CA PRO A 394 -0.38 -26.54 2.28
C PRO A 394 -1.32 -27.40 1.41
N GLY A 395 -1.80 -26.84 0.30
CA GLY A 395 -2.75 -27.49 -0.62
C GLY A 395 -2.09 -28.29 -1.75
N LEU A 396 -0.80 -28.03 -2.01
CA LEU A 396 -0.05 -28.65 -3.10
C LEU A 396 1.14 -29.44 -2.56
N PRO A 397 1.39 -30.68 -3.07
CA PRO A 397 2.47 -31.53 -2.55
C PRO A 397 3.85 -31.11 -3.10
N SER A 398 4.22 -29.83 -2.95
CA SER A 398 5.44 -29.26 -3.53
C SER A 398 6.70 -29.44 -2.67
N HIS A 399 6.56 -29.98 -1.46
CA HIS A 399 7.66 -30.28 -0.53
C HIS A 399 8.54 -29.06 -0.16
N GLY A 400 7.93 -27.86 -0.13
CA GLY A 400 8.63 -26.62 0.20
C GLY A 400 9.13 -25.83 -1.01
N LEU A 401 8.95 -26.34 -2.24
CA LEU A 401 9.40 -25.66 -3.45
C LEU A 401 8.63 -24.36 -3.69
N LEU A 402 7.30 -24.35 -3.44
CA LEU A 402 6.48 -23.15 -3.53
C LEU A 402 6.88 -22.13 -2.46
N THR A 403 7.16 -22.57 -1.22
CA THR A 403 7.65 -21.66 -0.17
C THR A 403 8.99 -21.05 -0.55
N ALA A 404 9.95 -21.84 -1.03
CA ALA A 404 11.26 -21.32 -1.44
C ALA A 404 11.14 -20.33 -2.62
N GLY A 405 10.40 -20.70 -3.67
CA GLY A 405 10.13 -19.82 -4.81
C GLY A 405 9.35 -18.56 -4.40
N GLY A 406 8.39 -18.71 -3.50
CA GLY A 406 7.59 -17.62 -2.96
C GLY A 406 8.42 -16.61 -2.17
N LEU A 407 9.36 -17.08 -1.34
CA LEU A 407 10.28 -16.20 -0.60
C LEU A 407 11.21 -15.43 -1.56
N ILE A 408 11.74 -16.10 -2.59
CA ILE A 408 12.58 -15.45 -3.61
C ILE A 408 11.76 -14.39 -4.35
N SER A 409 10.56 -14.74 -4.82
CA SER A 409 9.66 -13.81 -5.51
C SER A 409 9.30 -12.61 -4.62
N PHE A 410 9.01 -12.85 -3.33
CA PHE A 410 8.71 -11.79 -2.37
C PHE A 410 9.90 -10.84 -2.18
N ILE A 411 11.12 -11.36 -1.97
CA ILE A 411 12.31 -10.52 -1.78
C ILE A 411 12.60 -9.68 -3.03
N VAL A 412 12.61 -10.32 -4.21
CA VAL A 412 12.84 -9.62 -5.49
C VAL A 412 11.76 -8.57 -5.71
N GLY A 413 10.49 -8.91 -5.45
CA GLY A 413 9.36 -7.98 -5.54
C GLY A 413 9.47 -6.81 -4.56
N ALA A 414 9.87 -7.06 -3.31
CA ALA A 414 10.04 -6.02 -2.30
C ALA A 414 11.19 -5.05 -2.63
N VAL A 415 12.31 -5.56 -3.17
CA VAL A 415 13.43 -4.74 -3.64
C VAL A 415 13.05 -3.93 -4.87
N ALA A 416 12.25 -4.53 -5.76
CA ALA A 416 11.78 -3.89 -6.99
C ALA A 416 10.45 -3.14 -6.82
N PHE A 417 9.93 -3.00 -5.59
CA PHE A 417 8.58 -2.47 -5.33
C PHE A 417 8.40 -1.03 -5.82
N TYR A 418 9.45 -0.23 -5.64
CA TYR A 418 9.53 1.10 -6.24
C TYR A 418 10.49 1.08 -7.42
N GLY A 419 10.21 1.88 -8.45
CA GLY A 419 11.09 2.10 -9.58
C GLY A 419 12.43 2.68 -9.12
N SER A 420 13.45 2.58 -9.97
CA SER A 420 14.73 3.22 -9.70
C SER A 420 14.49 4.73 -9.56
N PRO A 421 14.82 5.34 -8.42
CA PRO A 421 14.70 6.78 -8.26
C PRO A 421 15.60 7.45 -9.27
N GLY A 422 15.10 8.49 -9.94
CA GLY A 422 15.97 9.43 -10.63
C GLY A 422 16.91 10.09 -9.61
N PRO A 423 18.01 10.68 -10.04
CA PRO A 423 19.02 11.25 -9.14
C PRO A 423 18.50 12.38 -8.21
N TYR A 424 17.29 12.87 -8.43
CA TYR A 424 16.67 13.99 -7.71
C TYR A 424 15.40 13.64 -6.95
N LEU A 425 14.92 12.39 -7.04
CA LEU A 425 13.84 11.92 -6.18
C LEU A 425 14.40 11.28 -4.92
N PRO A 426 13.73 11.44 -3.77
CA PRO A 426 14.06 10.62 -2.62
C PRO A 426 14.03 9.15 -3.06
N ALA A 427 15.07 8.40 -2.69
CA ALA A 427 15.13 6.99 -2.98
C ALA A 427 13.93 6.31 -2.31
N ALA A 428 12.81 6.23 -3.03
CA ALA A 428 11.69 5.44 -2.59
C ALA A 428 12.13 3.97 -2.62
N ALA A 429 12.48 3.43 -1.48
CA ALA A 429 12.89 2.05 -1.34
C ALA A 429 12.34 1.49 -0.03
N VAL A 430 11.90 0.25 -0.06
CA VAL A 430 11.54 -0.45 1.17
C VAL A 430 12.81 -0.73 1.97
N ALA A 431 12.83 -0.35 3.23
CA ALA A 431 13.99 -0.52 4.09
C ALA A 431 14.33 -2.01 4.28
N TRP A 432 15.61 -2.35 4.16
CA TRP A 432 16.10 -3.73 4.29
C TRP A 432 15.66 -4.43 5.59
N PRO A 433 15.60 -3.78 6.76
CA PRO A 433 15.09 -4.42 7.97
C PRO A 433 13.64 -4.89 7.84
N ILE A 434 12.80 -4.16 7.11
CA ILE A 434 11.39 -4.52 6.89
C ILE A 434 11.28 -5.72 5.95
N ILE A 435 12.04 -5.69 4.84
CA ILE A 435 12.11 -6.83 3.91
C ILE A 435 12.58 -8.07 4.66
N ALA A 436 13.68 -7.95 5.43
CA ALA A 436 14.24 -9.05 6.19
C ALA A 436 13.25 -9.60 7.24
N LEU A 437 12.58 -8.74 7.98
CA LEU A 437 11.60 -9.12 8.99
C LEU A 437 10.41 -9.86 8.37
N MET A 438 9.83 -9.29 7.31
CA MET A 438 8.68 -9.90 6.65
C MET A 438 9.03 -11.23 5.97
N THR A 439 10.22 -11.29 5.35
CA THR A 439 10.75 -12.54 4.78
C THR A 439 10.98 -13.59 5.87
N ALA A 440 11.58 -13.20 7.01
CA ALA A 440 11.79 -14.10 8.13
C ALA A 440 10.47 -14.62 8.72
N ALA A 441 9.45 -13.78 8.83
CA ALA A 441 8.12 -14.19 9.27
C ALA A 441 7.47 -15.19 8.30
N ALA A 442 7.56 -14.93 6.99
CA ALA A 442 7.06 -15.84 5.96
C ALA A 442 7.85 -17.17 5.95
N ALA A 443 9.17 -17.14 6.11
CA ALA A 443 10.02 -18.32 6.22
C ALA A 443 9.70 -19.14 7.47
N ALA A 444 9.52 -18.49 8.63
CA ALA A 444 9.13 -19.15 9.87
C ALA A 444 7.77 -19.85 9.72
N TYR A 445 6.80 -19.19 9.07
CA TYR A 445 5.51 -19.80 8.73
C TYR A 445 5.69 -21.03 7.84
N GLY A 446 6.47 -20.93 6.77
CA GLY A 446 6.79 -22.05 5.89
C GLY A 446 7.44 -23.24 6.61
N LEU A 447 8.39 -22.96 7.53
CA LEU A 447 9.02 -24.00 8.35
C LEU A 447 8.03 -24.69 9.30
N VAL A 448 7.13 -23.94 9.93
CA VAL A 448 6.07 -24.51 10.78
C VAL A 448 5.16 -25.40 9.94
N LEU A 449 4.77 -24.96 8.73
CA LEU A 449 4.00 -25.77 7.81
C LEU A 449 4.73 -27.06 7.43
N LEU A 450 5.97 -26.96 7.01
CA LEU A 450 6.79 -28.11 6.62
C LEU A 450 6.92 -29.13 7.77
N ARG A 451 7.19 -28.64 8.97
CA ARG A 451 7.27 -29.47 10.18
C ARG A 451 5.94 -30.16 10.48
N THR A 452 4.83 -29.42 10.37
CA THR A 452 3.48 -29.97 10.61
C THR A 452 3.14 -31.07 9.59
N LEU A 453 3.41 -30.82 8.31
CA LEU A 453 3.20 -31.80 7.24
C LEU A 453 4.11 -33.03 7.41
N TRP A 454 5.36 -32.82 7.81
CA TRP A 454 6.30 -33.92 8.10
C TRP A 454 5.83 -34.75 9.30
N GLN A 455 5.40 -34.12 10.39
CA GLN A 455 4.83 -34.81 11.55
C GLN A 455 3.57 -35.61 11.20
N MET A 456 2.68 -35.07 10.37
CA MET A 456 1.48 -35.78 9.91
C MET A 456 1.81 -37.03 9.10
N ARG A 457 2.86 -37.01 8.27
CA ARG A 457 3.33 -38.16 7.50
C ARG A 457 3.98 -39.23 8.36
N HIS A 458 4.60 -38.84 9.48
CA HIS A 458 5.33 -39.74 10.38
C HIS A 458 4.55 -40.09 11.65
N GLN A 459 3.34 -39.55 11.86
CA GLN A 459 2.45 -40.06 12.89
C GLN A 459 1.90 -41.44 12.44
N THR A 460 2.63 -42.48 12.80
CA THR A 460 2.00 -43.78 13.02
C THR A 460 0.99 -43.58 14.13
N VAL A 461 -0.30 -43.63 13.79
CA VAL A 461 -1.38 -43.52 14.76
C VAL A 461 -1.15 -44.62 15.81
N PRO A 462 -0.86 -44.31 17.09
CA PRO A 462 -0.87 -45.34 18.14
C PRO A 462 -2.32 -45.80 18.28
N GLY A 463 -2.60 -47.03 17.87
CA GLY A 463 -3.95 -47.56 17.72
C GLY A 463 -4.50 -47.28 16.33
N GLY A 464 -3.68 -47.52 15.29
CA GLY A 464 -4.11 -47.35 13.92
C GLY A 464 -5.46 -47.99 13.69
N SER A 465 -6.44 -47.15 13.32
CA SER A 465 -7.57 -47.62 12.53
C SER A 465 -6.95 -48.22 11.27
N ARG A 466 -6.61 -49.49 11.34
CA ARG A 466 -6.33 -50.29 10.15
C ARG A 466 -7.46 -49.93 9.20
N LEU A 467 -7.10 -49.50 8.00
CA LEU A 467 -8.00 -49.40 6.89
C LEU A 467 -9.02 -50.52 7.00
N VAL A 468 -10.30 -50.18 6.85
CA VAL A 468 -11.42 -51.14 6.73
C VAL A 468 -10.93 -52.37 5.96
N GLY A 469 -10.86 -53.51 6.63
CA GLY A 469 -10.33 -54.76 6.05
C GLY A 469 -9.18 -55.46 6.77
N THR A 470 -8.54 -54.86 7.81
CA THR A 470 -7.47 -55.49 8.61
C THR A 470 -7.81 -55.64 10.08
N MET A 471 -9.06 -55.58 10.50
CA MET A 471 -9.44 -56.11 11.80
C MET A 471 -8.97 -57.56 11.86
N GLN A 472 -8.30 -57.95 12.94
CA GLN A 472 -7.89 -59.32 13.19
C GLN A 472 -9.18 -60.11 13.46
N VAL A 473 -9.90 -60.46 12.36
CA VAL A 473 -11.17 -61.21 12.41
C VAL A 473 -10.94 -62.65 12.87
N VAL A 474 -9.69 -63.14 12.81
CA VAL A 474 -9.29 -64.44 13.34
C VAL A 474 -9.47 -64.46 14.85
N GLY A 475 -10.21 -65.48 15.34
CA GLY A 475 -10.55 -65.61 16.75
C GLY A 475 -11.88 -64.98 17.16
N GLN A 476 -12.46 -64.09 16.31
CA GLN A 476 -13.76 -63.47 16.54
C GLN A 476 -14.91 -64.43 16.35
N THR A 477 -15.98 -64.24 17.09
CA THR A 477 -17.24 -64.98 16.92
C THR A 477 -18.19 -64.20 16.03
N GLY A 478 -18.98 -64.89 15.27
CA GLY A 478 -19.97 -64.29 14.38
C GLY A 478 -21.16 -65.23 14.14
N GLU A 479 -22.01 -64.88 13.18
CA GLU A 479 -23.20 -65.61 12.83
C GLU A 479 -23.32 -65.84 11.31
N VAL A 480 -23.79 -66.95 10.89
CA VAL A 480 -24.06 -67.30 9.48
C VAL A 480 -25.26 -66.50 9.00
N GLN A 481 -25.09 -65.60 8.02
CA GLN A 481 -26.19 -64.87 7.36
C GLN A 481 -26.80 -65.58 6.18
N ALA A 482 -25.98 -66.27 5.40
CA ALA A 482 -26.42 -67.17 4.31
C ALA A 482 -25.70 -68.49 4.43
N ASP A 483 -26.43 -69.57 4.19
CA ASP A 483 -25.98 -70.97 4.37
C ASP A 483 -24.58 -71.18 3.77
N LEU A 484 -23.69 -71.82 4.54
CA LEU A 484 -22.37 -72.23 4.08
C LEU A 484 -22.48 -73.64 3.42
N ALA A 485 -22.45 -73.75 2.07
CA ALA A 485 -22.54 -75.01 1.33
C ALA A 485 -21.79 -74.96 -0.03
N PRO A 486 -20.48 -75.06 -0.12
CA PRO A 486 -19.42 -74.87 0.89
C PRO A 486 -19.09 -73.45 1.23
N LEU A 487 -19.51 -72.44 0.40
CA LEU A 487 -19.31 -71.03 0.59
C LEU A 487 -20.65 -70.38 0.91
N GLY A 488 -20.61 -69.41 1.81
CA GLY A 488 -21.74 -68.55 2.19
C GLY A 488 -21.29 -67.28 2.81
N THR A 489 -22.20 -66.56 3.50
CA THR A 489 -21.90 -65.26 4.12
C THR A 489 -22.04 -65.36 5.62
N VAL A 490 -21.05 -64.83 6.33
CA VAL A 490 -21.05 -64.69 7.79
C VAL A 490 -20.92 -63.23 8.20
N TYR A 491 -21.51 -62.87 9.33
CA TYR A 491 -21.37 -61.57 9.94
C TYR A 491 -20.41 -61.66 11.11
N VAL A 492 -19.30 -60.96 11.00
CA VAL A 492 -18.24 -61.00 11.99
C VAL A 492 -17.70 -59.56 12.20
N ALA A 493 -17.56 -59.14 13.42
CA ALA A 493 -16.98 -57.85 13.77
C ALA A 493 -17.63 -56.62 13.10
N GLY A 494 -18.96 -56.71 12.83
CA GLY A 494 -19.68 -55.57 12.21
C GLY A 494 -19.71 -55.59 10.68
N GLU A 495 -19.10 -56.59 10.05
CA GLU A 495 -19.01 -56.71 8.57
C GLU A 495 -19.47 -58.07 8.09
N SER A 496 -20.00 -58.10 6.85
CA SER A 496 -20.37 -59.38 6.17
C SER A 496 -19.17 -59.88 5.36
N TRP A 497 -18.82 -61.13 5.60
CA TRP A 497 -17.70 -61.83 4.97
C TRP A 497 -18.11 -63.07 4.25
N THR A 498 -17.47 -63.39 3.14
CA THR A 498 -17.56 -64.72 2.54
C THR A 498 -16.83 -65.74 3.43
N ALA A 499 -17.44 -66.84 3.73
CA ALA A 499 -16.84 -67.89 4.59
C ALA A 499 -17.09 -69.31 4.11
N LYS A 500 -16.19 -70.22 4.55
CA LYS A 500 -16.31 -71.67 4.43
C LYS A 500 -16.01 -72.36 5.77
N LEU A 501 -16.57 -73.53 6.02
CA LEU A 501 -16.24 -74.33 7.20
C LEU A 501 -14.86 -74.97 7.10
N ALA A 502 -14.07 -74.94 8.21
CA ALA A 502 -12.73 -75.55 8.26
C ALA A 502 -12.68 -77.01 8.03
N GLY A 503 -13.72 -77.78 8.42
CA GLY A 503 -13.83 -79.21 8.25
C GLY A 503 -14.70 -79.67 7.06
N GLY A 504 -15.10 -78.73 6.19
CA GLY A 504 -16.11 -78.98 5.17
C GLY A 504 -17.51 -79.17 5.77
N GLY A 505 -18.49 -79.46 4.91
CA GLY A 505 -19.88 -79.56 5.35
C GLY A 505 -20.68 -78.27 5.16
N THR A 506 -21.89 -78.23 5.74
CA THR A 506 -22.84 -77.12 5.58
C THR A 506 -23.20 -76.54 6.92
N ALA A 507 -23.35 -75.21 7.03
CA ALA A 507 -23.90 -74.55 8.22
C ALA A 507 -25.05 -73.66 7.81
N SER A 508 -26.19 -73.79 8.47
CA SER A 508 -27.41 -73.04 8.18
C SER A 508 -27.34 -71.68 8.78
N ARG A 509 -28.12 -70.77 8.21
CA ARG A 509 -28.30 -69.39 8.72
C ARG A 509 -28.64 -69.37 10.21
N GLY A 510 -28.04 -68.43 10.97
CA GLY A 510 -28.21 -68.32 12.42
C GLY A 510 -27.20 -69.19 13.21
N THR A 511 -26.38 -70.04 12.56
CA THR A 511 -25.35 -70.84 13.27
C THR A 511 -24.25 -69.90 13.78
N LYS A 512 -23.91 -70.00 15.07
CA LYS A 512 -22.75 -69.22 15.66
C LYS A 512 -21.45 -69.90 15.21
N ILE A 513 -20.53 -69.04 14.77
CA ILE A 513 -19.22 -69.44 14.26
C ILE A 513 -18.09 -68.67 14.89
N LYS A 514 -16.90 -69.28 14.85
CA LYS A 514 -15.65 -68.61 15.22
C LYS A 514 -14.69 -68.64 14.04
N VAL A 515 -14.06 -67.53 13.77
CA VAL A 515 -13.08 -67.42 12.68
C VAL A 515 -11.77 -68.09 13.10
N VAL A 516 -11.34 -69.08 12.34
CA VAL A 516 -10.06 -69.78 12.58
C VAL A 516 -8.93 -69.20 11.74
N LYS A 517 -9.23 -68.85 10.49
CA LYS A 517 -8.23 -68.36 9.52
C LYS A 517 -8.87 -67.43 8.51
N LYS A 518 -8.07 -66.48 7.99
CA LYS A 518 -8.45 -65.65 6.85
C LYS A 518 -7.62 -66.04 5.63
N GLU A 519 -8.27 -66.37 4.54
CA GLU A 519 -7.68 -66.73 3.24
C GLU A 519 -8.11 -65.70 2.19
N GLY A 520 -7.31 -64.64 2.03
CA GLY A 520 -7.68 -63.50 1.14
C GLY A 520 -8.93 -62.78 1.63
N LEU A 521 -10.01 -62.78 0.87
CA LEU A 521 -11.32 -62.20 1.20
C LEU A 521 -12.30 -63.26 1.81
N THR A 522 -11.88 -64.51 1.98
CA THR A 522 -12.71 -65.61 2.52
C THR A 522 -12.25 -65.96 3.92
N LEU A 523 -13.19 -66.08 4.85
CA LEU A 523 -12.94 -66.56 6.20
C LEU A 523 -13.12 -68.11 6.27
N VAL A 524 -12.20 -68.75 6.98
CA VAL A 524 -12.35 -70.12 7.40
C VAL A 524 -12.91 -70.17 8.81
N VAL A 525 -14.09 -70.78 9.02
CA VAL A 525 -14.82 -70.68 10.28
C VAL A 525 -15.14 -72.04 10.85
N GLU A 526 -15.24 -72.18 12.16
CA GLU A 526 -15.72 -73.40 12.87
C GLU A 526 -17.03 -73.05 13.58
N ARG A 527 -17.88 -74.06 13.76
CA ARG A 527 -19.11 -73.94 14.56
C ARG A 527 -18.71 -73.77 16.04
N VAL A 528 -19.32 -72.84 16.70
CA VAL A 528 -19.27 -72.71 18.16
C VAL A 528 -20.45 -73.47 18.68
N GLY A 529 -20.20 -74.66 19.33
CA GLY A 529 -21.20 -75.46 19.92
C GLY A 529 -22.05 -74.84 21.00
#